data_10caf8fd0bcefaa5195ac55312464a8d
#
_entry.id   10caf8fd0bcefaa5195ac55312464a8d
#
_cell.length_a   1.000
_cell.length_b   1.000
_cell.length_c   1.000
_cell.angle_alpha   90.00
_cell.angle_beta   90.00
_cell.angle_gamma   90.00
#
_symmetry.space_group_name_H-M   'P 1'
#
loop_
_entity.id
_entity.type
_entity.pdbx_description
1 polymer ?
#
loop_
_entity_poly.entity_id
_entity_poly.type
_entity_poly.pdbx_seq_one_letter_code
_entity_poly.pdbx_strand_id
1 'polypeptide(L)'
;MKNRMYTSLWTVCVVSVALVTVHLAAAADDPLPSWHDGTAKHAIVDFVQRVTTPGGQDFVPEPERIATFDNDGTLWAEQPIYFQLAFAFDRVKVLAPRHPEWQEQEPFKSFLAGNLKGALASGDKALMQLVMVSHAGMTTEEFAQSVKDWVSTAKHPRFQRLYTECVYQPMLEVLAYLRANGFKTYIVSGGDVAFMRVWTEQVYGIPPEQVVGSTVKTKFELRDGTPVLMRLPEIDFIDDHVGKPVGINTFIGRRPLFAFGNSDGDQQMLQWTAAGSGPRFMGLVHHTDAEREWAYDRTSHIGKLDKALDEANARGWTVVNMKSDWKTIFPPAAGR
;
A
#
# COMPACT_ATOMS: atom_id res chain seq x y z
N MET A 1 -31.87 52.98 -83.31
CA MET A 1 -31.68 53.12 -81.85
C MET A 1 -31.23 51.81 -81.33
N LYS A 2 -29.90 51.63 -80.97
CA LYS A 2 -29.30 50.40 -80.56
C LYS A 2 -28.79 50.54 -79.14
N ASN A 3 -29.38 49.78 -78.24
CA ASN A 3 -28.96 49.68 -76.84
C ASN A 3 -27.83 48.65 -76.75
N ARG A 4 -26.67 49.10 -76.23
CA ARG A 4 -25.56 48.22 -75.85
C ARG A 4 -25.67 47.93 -74.35
N MET A 5 -25.81 46.66 -74.02
CA MET A 5 -25.70 46.14 -72.68
C MET A 5 -24.22 45.82 -72.35
N TYR A 6 -23.66 46.41 -71.30
CA TYR A 6 -22.35 46.08 -70.76
C TYR A 6 -22.50 45.01 -69.66
N THR A 7 -21.99 43.83 -69.85
CA THR A 7 -21.87 42.80 -68.84
C THR A 7 -20.52 42.95 -68.11
N SER A 8 -20.58 43.28 -66.83
CA SER A 8 -19.41 43.38 -65.96
C SER A 8 -19.14 41.98 -65.32
N LEU A 9 -17.98 41.35 -65.64
CA LEU A 9 -17.51 40.15 -64.96
C LEU A 9 -16.81 40.56 -63.67
N TRP A 10 -17.34 40.10 -62.54
CA TRP A 10 -16.67 40.15 -61.24
C TRP A 10 -15.92 38.82 -61.04
N THR A 11 -14.57 38.87 -61.04
CA THR A 11 -13.75 37.73 -60.67
C THR A 11 -13.61 37.70 -59.14
N VAL A 12 -14.22 36.69 -58.51
CA VAL A 12 -14.07 36.48 -57.08
C VAL A 12 -12.84 35.61 -56.83
N CYS A 13 -11.79 36.22 -56.31
CA CYS A 13 -10.62 35.46 -55.79
C CYS A 13 -10.96 34.89 -54.43
N VAL A 14 -11.16 33.56 -54.35
CA VAL A 14 -11.25 32.82 -53.10
C VAL A 14 -9.85 32.56 -52.58
N VAL A 15 -9.41 33.30 -51.57
CA VAL A 15 -8.16 33.02 -50.82
C VAL A 15 -8.49 31.96 -49.76
N SER A 16 -8.08 30.72 -50.01
CA SER A 16 -8.18 29.63 -49.05
C SER A 16 -7.05 29.79 -48.00
N VAL A 17 -7.38 30.31 -46.82
CA VAL A 17 -6.51 30.33 -45.66
C VAL A 17 -6.54 28.93 -45.02
N ALA A 18 -5.50 28.13 -45.26
CA ALA A 18 -5.31 26.87 -44.54
C ALA A 18 -4.85 27.19 -43.09
N LEU A 19 -5.78 27.03 -42.13
CA LEU A 19 -5.42 27.03 -40.73
C LEU A 19 -4.63 25.77 -40.41
N VAL A 20 -3.31 25.89 -40.27
CA VAL A 20 -2.46 24.88 -39.69
C VAL A 20 -2.67 24.94 -38.16
N THR A 21 -3.53 24.07 -37.65
CA THR A 21 -3.62 23.83 -36.18
C THR A 21 -2.39 23.07 -35.75
N VAL A 22 -1.37 23.78 -35.25
CA VAL A 22 -0.28 23.16 -34.50
C VAL A 22 -0.85 22.66 -33.18
N HIS A 23 -1.11 21.36 -33.10
CA HIS A 23 -1.34 20.71 -31.82
C HIS A 23 0.03 20.70 -31.09
N LEU A 24 0.23 21.70 -30.21
CA LEU A 24 1.23 21.51 -29.15
C LEU A 24 0.71 20.34 -28.30
N ALA A 25 1.30 19.17 -28.48
CA ALA A 25 1.20 18.12 -27.50
C ALA A 25 1.80 18.72 -26.20
N ALA A 26 0.94 19.03 -25.24
CA ALA A 26 1.40 19.29 -23.88
C ALA A 26 2.27 18.09 -23.50
N ALA A 27 3.51 18.33 -23.11
CA ALA A 27 4.34 17.27 -22.54
C ALA A 27 3.51 16.66 -21.41
N ALA A 28 3.20 15.38 -21.51
CA ALA A 28 2.47 14.69 -20.46
C ALA A 28 3.28 14.86 -19.17
N ASP A 29 2.66 15.40 -18.12
CA ASP A 29 3.32 15.55 -16.84
C ASP A 29 3.88 14.19 -16.40
N ASP A 30 5.12 14.21 -15.87
CA ASP A 30 5.78 13.02 -15.36
C ASP A 30 4.88 12.33 -14.31
N PRO A 31 4.38 11.10 -14.56
CA PRO A 31 3.44 10.45 -13.63
C PRO A 31 4.08 10.05 -12.30
N LEU A 32 5.41 10.00 -12.25
CA LEU A 32 6.20 9.56 -11.10
C LEU A 32 7.30 10.59 -10.77
N PRO A 33 6.95 11.83 -10.39
CA PRO A 33 7.91 12.92 -10.24
C PRO A 33 8.90 12.71 -9.09
N SER A 34 8.53 11.96 -8.05
CA SER A 34 9.40 11.61 -6.91
C SER A 34 10.37 10.46 -7.20
N TRP A 35 10.35 9.91 -8.41
CA TRP A 35 11.30 8.91 -8.86
C TRP A 35 12.42 9.55 -9.68
N HIS A 36 13.65 9.09 -9.49
CA HIS A 36 14.70 9.37 -10.44
C HIS A 36 14.40 8.72 -11.79
N ASP A 37 14.85 9.33 -12.85
CA ASP A 37 14.77 8.72 -14.18
C ASP A 37 15.74 7.53 -14.25
N GLY A 38 15.17 6.32 -14.38
CA GLY A 38 15.93 5.09 -14.28
C GLY A 38 15.10 3.84 -14.60
N THR A 39 15.75 2.70 -14.54
CA THR A 39 15.19 1.40 -14.97
C THR A 39 13.89 1.04 -14.23
N ALA A 40 13.83 1.26 -12.92
CA ALA A 40 12.65 0.91 -12.13
C ALA A 40 11.43 1.77 -12.51
N LYS A 41 11.62 3.10 -12.67
CA LYS A 41 10.58 4.01 -13.13
C LYS A 41 10.08 3.63 -14.52
N HIS A 42 10.99 3.43 -15.46
CA HIS A 42 10.64 3.04 -16.84
C HIS A 42 9.89 1.71 -16.86
N ALA A 43 10.33 0.71 -16.11
CA ALA A 43 9.65 -0.58 -16.06
C ALA A 43 8.18 -0.47 -15.61
N ILE A 44 7.89 0.40 -14.62
CA ILE A 44 6.52 0.66 -14.15
C ILE A 44 5.71 1.36 -15.24
N VAL A 45 6.24 2.45 -15.80
CA VAL A 45 5.53 3.27 -16.79
C VAL A 45 5.26 2.46 -18.07
N ASP A 46 6.28 1.78 -18.60
CA ASP A 46 6.19 0.97 -19.81
C ASP A 46 5.21 -0.21 -19.64
N PHE A 47 5.21 -0.86 -18.47
CA PHE A 47 4.24 -1.91 -18.19
C PHE A 47 2.81 -1.39 -18.25
N VAL A 48 2.53 -0.29 -17.54
CA VAL A 48 1.19 0.31 -17.52
C VAL A 48 0.76 0.73 -18.91
N GLN A 49 1.61 1.42 -19.68
CA GLN A 49 1.32 1.83 -21.04
C GLN A 49 1.02 0.64 -21.95
N ARG A 50 1.82 -0.43 -21.91
CA ARG A 50 1.60 -1.63 -22.74
C ARG A 50 0.26 -2.29 -22.46
N VAL A 51 -0.12 -2.45 -21.19
CA VAL A 51 -1.36 -3.16 -20.84
C VAL A 51 -2.60 -2.29 -20.96
N THR A 52 -2.46 -0.98 -21.14
CA THR A 52 -3.60 -0.06 -21.26
C THR A 52 -3.82 0.48 -22.66
N THR A 53 -2.85 0.31 -23.58
CA THR A 53 -2.97 0.78 -24.97
C THR A 53 -3.98 -0.05 -25.76
N PRO A 54 -5.11 0.54 -26.18
CA PRO A 54 -6.14 -0.18 -26.94
C PRO A 54 -5.57 -0.74 -28.24
N GLY A 55 -5.88 -2.02 -28.52
CA GLY A 55 -5.38 -2.72 -29.73
C GLY A 55 -3.92 -3.16 -29.66
N GLY A 56 -3.21 -2.86 -28.56
CA GLY A 56 -1.86 -3.39 -28.32
C GLY A 56 -1.87 -4.90 -28.04
N GLN A 57 -0.74 -5.56 -28.31
CA GLN A 57 -0.58 -7.00 -28.09
C GLN A 57 -0.79 -7.38 -26.60
N ASP A 58 -0.38 -6.53 -25.69
CA ASP A 58 -0.43 -6.73 -24.25
C ASP A 58 -1.68 -6.10 -23.60
N PHE A 59 -2.62 -5.59 -24.40
CA PHE A 59 -3.80 -4.91 -23.86
C PHE A 59 -4.62 -5.82 -22.94
N VAL A 60 -4.95 -5.29 -21.76
CA VAL A 60 -5.80 -5.95 -20.77
C VAL A 60 -7.03 -5.07 -20.51
N PRO A 61 -8.27 -5.62 -20.59
CA PRO A 61 -9.48 -4.87 -20.27
C PRO A 61 -9.47 -4.33 -18.82
N GLU A 62 -10.02 -3.14 -18.62
CA GLU A 62 -10.02 -2.45 -17.32
C GLU A 62 -10.55 -3.32 -16.16
N PRO A 63 -11.64 -4.09 -16.28
CA PRO A 63 -12.12 -4.96 -15.19
C PRO A 63 -11.12 -6.03 -14.73
N GLU A 64 -10.09 -6.33 -15.53
CA GLU A 64 -9.06 -7.31 -15.23
C GLU A 64 -7.77 -6.67 -14.67
N ARG A 65 -7.66 -5.33 -14.67
CA ARG A 65 -6.50 -4.59 -14.19
C ARG A 65 -6.48 -4.54 -12.66
N ILE A 66 -5.91 -5.57 -12.04
CA ILE A 66 -5.77 -5.69 -10.59
C ILE A 66 -4.31 -5.47 -10.21
N ALA A 67 -4.07 -4.58 -9.24
CA ALA A 67 -2.76 -4.35 -8.63
C ALA A 67 -2.83 -4.62 -7.12
N THR A 68 -1.88 -5.36 -6.58
CA THR A 68 -1.78 -5.68 -5.15
C THR A 68 -0.48 -5.16 -4.57
N PHE A 69 -0.57 -4.64 -3.36
CA PHE A 69 0.55 -4.05 -2.63
C PHE A 69 0.59 -4.61 -1.22
N ASP A 70 1.77 -5.01 -0.77
CA ASP A 70 2.00 -5.08 0.66
C ASP A 70 1.94 -3.68 1.27
N ASN A 71 1.80 -3.60 2.60
CA ASN A 71 1.68 -2.33 3.30
C ASN A 71 2.99 -1.93 3.99
N ASP A 72 3.39 -2.72 5.02
CA ASP A 72 4.55 -2.42 5.86
C ASP A 72 5.85 -2.57 5.05
N GLY A 73 6.67 -1.52 5.00
CA GLY A 73 7.88 -1.48 4.18
C GLY A 73 7.66 -1.31 2.67
N THR A 74 6.41 -1.39 2.20
CA THR A 74 6.06 -1.19 0.78
C THR A 74 5.36 0.13 0.51
N LEU A 75 4.32 0.45 1.27
CA LEU A 75 3.56 1.71 1.13
C LEU A 75 3.88 2.72 2.22
N TRP A 76 4.27 2.25 3.41
CA TRP A 76 4.74 3.08 4.52
C TRP A 76 5.94 2.44 5.23
N ALA A 77 6.63 3.18 6.08
CA ALA A 77 7.75 2.67 6.85
C ALA A 77 7.34 1.59 7.86
N GLU A 78 8.27 0.68 8.18
CA GLU A 78 8.01 -0.43 9.12
C GLU A 78 9.04 -0.51 10.26
N GLN A 79 10.13 0.23 10.17
CA GLN A 79 11.17 0.29 11.19
C GLN A 79 10.88 1.38 12.25
N PRO A 80 11.29 1.24 13.53
CA PRO A 80 12.03 0.10 14.09
C PRO A 80 11.16 -1.09 14.48
N ILE A 81 9.84 -0.96 14.41
CA ILE A 81 8.81 -2.01 14.61
C ILE A 81 7.60 -1.71 13.74
N TYR A 82 6.87 -2.74 13.36
CA TYR A 82 5.61 -2.58 12.63
C TYR A 82 4.69 -1.60 13.34
N PHE A 83 4.07 -0.69 12.60
CA PHE A 83 3.27 0.38 13.19
C PHE A 83 2.04 -0.15 13.93
N GLN A 84 1.44 -1.24 13.46
CA GLN A 84 0.38 -1.91 14.21
C GLN A 84 0.87 -2.49 15.55
N LEU A 85 2.13 -2.93 15.62
CA LEU A 85 2.71 -3.39 16.89
C LEU A 85 2.96 -2.22 17.84
N ALA A 86 3.35 -1.05 17.32
CA ALA A 86 3.43 0.18 18.12
C ALA A 86 2.06 0.55 18.70
N PHE A 87 0.99 0.49 17.88
CA PHE A 87 -0.39 0.65 18.35
C PHE A 87 -0.73 -0.35 19.47
N ALA A 88 -0.44 -1.64 19.29
CA ALA A 88 -0.74 -2.66 20.29
C ALA A 88 -0.02 -2.38 21.62
N PHE A 89 1.24 -1.98 21.57
CA PHE A 89 2.02 -1.64 22.76
C PHE A 89 1.49 -0.40 23.48
N ASP A 90 1.08 0.62 22.78
CA ASP A 90 0.46 1.79 23.38
C ASP A 90 -0.90 1.47 23.98
N ARG A 91 -1.69 0.60 23.33
CA ARG A 91 -2.96 0.11 23.87
C ARG A 91 -2.78 -0.67 25.18
N VAL A 92 -1.76 -1.54 25.30
CA VAL A 92 -1.45 -2.24 26.55
C VAL A 92 -1.22 -1.24 27.68
N LYS A 93 -0.45 -0.16 27.44
CA LYS A 93 -0.22 0.89 28.45
C LYS A 93 -1.53 1.59 28.86
N VAL A 94 -2.39 1.91 27.90
CA VAL A 94 -3.70 2.55 28.15
C VAL A 94 -4.64 1.65 28.94
N LEU A 95 -4.61 0.33 28.70
CA LEU A 95 -5.45 -0.64 29.36
C LEU A 95 -4.94 -1.04 30.75
N ALA A 96 -3.64 -0.96 31.01
CA ALA A 96 -2.98 -1.41 32.23
C ALA A 96 -3.63 -0.92 33.56
N PRO A 97 -4.14 0.33 33.67
CA PRO A 97 -4.83 0.77 34.89
C PRO A 97 -6.11 -0.01 35.22
N ARG A 98 -6.72 -0.69 34.23
CA ARG A 98 -7.91 -1.52 34.40
C ARG A 98 -7.57 -3.00 34.63
N HIS A 99 -6.27 -3.35 34.55
CA HIS A 99 -5.74 -4.70 34.65
C HIS A 99 -4.58 -4.73 35.65
N PRO A 100 -4.84 -4.52 36.98
CA PRO A 100 -3.79 -4.52 38.00
C PRO A 100 -3.00 -5.85 38.06
N GLU A 101 -3.63 -6.96 37.66
CA GLU A 101 -3.00 -8.29 37.58
C GLU A 101 -1.83 -8.33 36.58
N TRP A 102 -1.78 -7.43 35.59
CA TRP A 102 -0.70 -7.37 34.60
C TRP A 102 0.64 -6.94 35.21
N GLN A 103 0.63 -6.32 36.37
CA GLN A 103 1.85 -5.96 37.11
C GLN A 103 2.60 -7.20 37.64
N GLU A 104 1.91 -8.33 37.78
CA GLU A 104 2.49 -9.58 38.25
C GLU A 104 2.59 -10.68 37.17
N GLN A 105 1.98 -10.50 36.03
CA GLN A 105 1.88 -11.51 34.96
C GLN A 105 2.78 -11.19 33.77
N GLU A 106 3.62 -12.12 33.34
CA GLU A 106 4.34 -12.02 32.06
C GLU A 106 3.39 -12.34 30.89
N PRO A 107 3.55 -11.65 29.75
CA PRO A 107 4.61 -10.72 29.39
C PRO A 107 4.36 -9.25 29.81
N PHE A 108 3.18 -8.96 30.35
CA PHE A 108 2.75 -7.59 30.68
C PHE A 108 3.64 -6.92 31.74
N LYS A 109 4.03 -7.65 32.77
CA LYS A 109 4.91 -7.17 33.84
C LYS A 109 6.20 -6.58 33.26
N SER A 110 6.94 -7.38 32.50
CA SER A 110 8.17 -6.93 31.87
C SER A 110 7.94 -5.81 30.88
N PHE A 111 6.87 -5.88 30.10
CA PHE A 111 6.54 -4.84 29.11
C PHE A 111 6.25 -3.49 29.79
N LEU A 112 5.40 -3.48 30.83
CA LEU A 112 5.04 -2.25 31.56
C LEU A 112 6.22 -1.67 32.35
N ALA A 113 7.18 -2.49 32.76
CA ALA A 113 8.46 -2.07 33.35
C ALA A 113 9.46 -1.54 32.30
N GLY A 114 9.11 -1.45 31.01
CA GLY A 114 9.98 -0.98 29.93
C GLY A 114 10.99 -2.01 29.44
N ASN A 115 10.93 -3.25 29.92
CA ASN A 115 11.80 -4.34 29.51
C ASN A 115 11.18 -5.15 28.37
N LEU A 116 11.18 -4.57 27.15
CA LEU A 116 10.63 -5.24 25.96
C LEU A 116 11.30 -6.59 25.67
N LYS A 117 12.63 -6.69 25.85
CA LYS A 117 13.38 -7.94 25.67
C LYS A 117 12.87 -9.03 26.63
N GLY A 118 12.68 -8.69 27.89
CA GLY A 118 12.11 -9.60 28.90
C GLY A 118 10.67 -9.98 28.55
N ALA A 119 9.83 -9.04 28.15
CA ALA A 119 8.46 -9.28 27.75
C ALA A 119 8.37 -10.27 26.57
N LEU A 120 9.32 -10.22 25.63
CA LEU A 120 9.35 -11.11 24.46
C LEU A 120 10.21 -12.38 24.68
N ALA A 121 10.67 -12.65 25.90
CA ALA A 121 11.52 -13.82 26.18
C ALA A 121 10.85 -15.17 25.86
N SER A 122 9.50 -15.23 25.90
CA SER A 122 8.71 -16.40 25.48
C SER A 122 8.41 -16.42 23.97
N GLY A 123 9.03 -15.56 23.17
CA GLY A 123 8.90 -15.50 21.71
C GLY A 123 7.51 -15.12 21.25
N ASP A 124 7.05 -15.71 20.13
CA ASP A 124 5.80 -15.36 19.46
C ASP A 124 4.56 -15.46 20.35
N LYS A 125 4.55 -16.38 21.33
CA LYS A 125 3.43 -16.50 22.28
C LYS A 125 3.26 -15.24 23.11
N ALA A 126 4.36 -14.66 23.61
CA ALA A 126 4.32 -13.44 24.41
C ALA A 126 3.86 -12.23 23.56
N LEU A 127 4.41 -12.12 22.36
CA LEU A 127 4.01 -11.10 21.40
C LEU A 127 2.51 -11.21 21.09
N MET A 128 2.03 -12.42 20.80
CA MET A 128 0.60 -12.67 20.53
C MET A 128 -0.29 -12.26 21.71
N GLN A 129 0.11 -12.53 22.96
CA GLN A 129 -0.64 -12.08 24.12
C GLN A 129 -0.76 -10.56 24.20
N LEU A 130 0.34 -9.84 24.00
CA LEU A 130 0.34 -8.36 23.99
C LEU A 130 -0.54 -7.79 22.86
N VAL A 131 -0.53 -8.41 21.69
CA VAL A 131 -1.35 -7.99 20.55
C VAL A 131 -2.84 -8.31 20.81
N MET A 132 -3.17 -9.52 21.26
CA MET A 132 -4.57 -9.95 21.42
C MET A 132 -5.37 -9.09 22.40
N VAL A 133 -4.77 -8.65 23.50
CA VAL A 133 -5.50 -7.79 24.48
C VAL A 133 -5.84 -6.41 23.90
N SER A 134 -5.11 -5.97 22.89
CA SER A 134 -5.38 -4.70 22.19
C SER A 134 -6.36 -4.84 21.03
N HIS A 135 -6.57 -6.07 20.52
CA HIS A 135 -7.33 -6.34 19.29
C HIS A 135 -8.65 -7.10 19.53
N ALA A 136 -8.91 -7.61 20.73
CA ALA A 136 -10.05 -8.44 21.02
C ALA A 136 -10.81 -7.99 22.27
N GLY A 137 -11.96 -8.62 22.56
CA GLY A 137 -12.78 -8.31 23.72
C GLY A 137 -13.64 -7.04 23.59
N MET A 138 -13.72 -6.47 22.40
CA MET A 138 -14.47 -5.25 22.07
C MET A 138 -15.24 -5.42 20.76
N THR A 139 -16.14 -4.48 20.45
CA THR A 139 -16.81 -4.49 19.15
C THR A 139 -15.88 -4.03 18.03
N THR A 140 -16.25 -4.30 16.80
CA THR A 140 -15.54 -3.80 15.60
C THR A 140 -15.48 -2.27 15.58
N GLU A 141 -16.54 -1.61 16.01
CA GLU A 141 -16.65 -0.15 16.09
C GLU A 141 -15.75 0.44 17.19
N GLU A 142 -15.75 -0.18 18.39
CA GLU A 142 -14.87 0.21 19.52
C GLU A 142 -13.40 0.05 19.13
N PHE A 143 -13.05 -1.01 18.41
CA PHE A 143 -11.70 -1.21 17.88
C PHE A 143 -11.34 -0.13 16.85
N ALA A 144 -12.20 0.09 15.86
CA ALA A 144 -11.99 1.11 14.83
C ALA A 144 -11.79 2.51 15.45
N GLN A 145 -12.60 2.87 16.47
CA GLN A 145 -12.43 4.13 17.18
C GLN A 145 -11.08 4.21 17.88
N SER A 146 -10.64 3.14 18.54
CA SER A 146 -9.33 3.12 19.21
C SER A 146 -8.14 3.28 18.24
N VAL A 147 -8.26 2.72 17.04
CA VAL A 147 -7.27 2.91 15.96
C VAL A 147 -7.30 4.35 15.47
N LYS A 148 -8.50 4.92 15.22
CA LYS A 148 -8.66 6.29 14.76
C LYS A 148 -8.05 7.30 15.74
N ASP A 149 -8.28 7.12 17.02
CA ASP A 149 -7.73 7.98 18.07
C ASP A 149 -6.20 7.90 18.08
N TRP A 150 -5.63 6.70 17.94
CA TRP A 150 -4.19 6.51 17.93
C TRP A 150 -3.53 7.10 16.69
N VAL A 151 -4.00 6.80 15.47
CA VAL A 151 -3.39 7.31 14.24
C VAL A 151 -3.47 8.84 14.12
N SER A 152 -4.41 9.48 14.82
CA SER A 152 -4.58 10.94 14.83
C SER A 152 -3.54 11.67 15.69
N THR A 153 -2.84 10.98 16.59
CA THR A 153 -1.96 11.58 17.58
C THR A 153 -0.58 10.94 17.68
N ALA A 154 -0.50 9.62 17.42
CA ALA A 154 0.73 8.88 17.56
C ALA A 154 1.77 9.26 16.51
N LYS A 155 3.01 9.49 16.98
CA LYS A 155 4.12 9.91 16.13
C LYS A 155 5.23 8.89 16.11
N HIS A 156 5.79 8.72 14.92
CA HIS A 156 6.96 7.90 14.71
C HIS A 156 8.18 8.47 15.50
N PRO A 157 8.91 7.64 16.28
CA PRO A 157 9.94 8.12 17.19
C PRO A 157 11.12 8.80 16.49
N ARG A 158 11.51 8.36 15.29
CA ARG A 158 12.61 8.96 14.53
C ARG A 158 12.15 10.17 13.72
N PHE A 159 11.04 10.08 13.02
CA PHE A 159 10.62 11.10 12.06
C PHE A 159 9.79 12.22 12.69
N GLN A 160 9.27 12.05 13.92
CA GLN A 160 8.47 13.03 14.67
C GLN A 160 7.22 13.51 13.92
N ARG A 161 6.73 12.72 12.98
CA ARG A 161 5.48 12.91 12.24
C ARG A 161 4.49 11.81 12.58
N LEU A 162 3.20 12.02 12.28
CA LEU A 162 2.19 10.96 12.48
C LEU A 162 2.62 9.69 11.73
N TYR A 163 2.24 8.53 12.25
CA TYR A 163 2.51 7.27 11.55
C TYR A 163 1.90 7.26 10.14
N THR A 164 0.70 7.82 9.98
CA THR A 164 0.02 7.99 8.70
C THR A 164 0.68 9.00 7.74
N GLU A 165 1.66 9.76 8.19
CA GLU A 165 2.50 10.63 7.37
C GLU A 165 3.85 9.99 6.99
N CYS A 166 4.14 8.79 7.53
CA CYS A 166 5.35 8.02 7.19
C CYS A 166 5.10 7.09 5.97
N VAL A 167 4.30 7.55 5.03
CA VAL A 167 3.98 6.86 3.77
C VAL A 167 4.98 7.24 2.69
N TYR A 168 5.30 6.31 1.80
CA TYR A 168 6.29 6.55 0.75
C TYR A 168 5.68 7.33 -0.40
N GLN A 169 6.12 8.58 -0.57
CA GLN A 169 5.64 9.46 -1.65
C GLN A 169 5.75 8.81 -3.04
N PRO A 170 6.86 8.15 -3.40
CA PRO A 170 6.95 7.48 -4.71
C PRO A 170 5.89 6.39 -4.91
N MET A 171 5.52 5.68 -3.86
CA MET A 171 4.51 4.63 -3.95
C MET A 171 3.08 5.20 -4.02
N LEU A 172 2.82 6.35 -3.38
CA LEU A 172 1.56 7.08 -3.57
C LEU A 172 1.37 7.49 -5.03
N GLU A 173 2.45 7.90 -5.71
CA GLU A 173 2.43 8.24 -7.13
C GLU A 173 2.14 7.00 -8.00
N VAL A 174 2.73 5.85 -7.69
CA VAL A 174 2.43 4.58 -8.37
C VAL A 174 0.96 4.20 -8.20
N LEU A 175 0.40 4.29 -6.99
CA LEU A 175 -1.01 4.04 -6.73
C LEU A 175 -1.91 4.97 -7.55
N ALA A 176 -1.60 6.28 -7.57
CA ALA A 176 -2.35 7.28 -8.33
C ALA A 176 -2.27 7.01 -9.84
N TYR A 177 -1.07 6.72 -10.35
CA TYR A 177 -0.84 6.42 -11.76
C TYR A 177 -1.58 5.16 -12.22
N LEU A 178 -1.55 4.11 -11.44
CA LEU A 178 -2.30 2.87 -11.73
C LEU A 178 -3.81 3.15 -11.78
N ARG A 179 -4.37 3.85 -10.80
CA ARG A 179 -5.81 4.20 -10.79
C ARG A 179 -6.19 5.08 -11.96
N ALA A 180 -5.38 6.07 -12.32
CA ALA A 180 -5.60 6.92 -13.50
C ALA A 180 -5.62 6.10 -14.81
N ASN A 181 -5.02 4.91 -14.81
CA ASN A 181 -4.98 3.98 -15.93
C ASN A 181 -5.96 2.78 -15.76
N GLY A 182 -7.01 2.93 -14.93
CA GLY A 182 -8.08 1.95 -14.77
C GLY A 182 -7.72 0.71 -13.95
N PHE A 183 -6.65 0.75 -13.14
CA PHE A 183 -6.36 -0.35 -12.21
C PHE A 183 -7.16 -0.18 -10.92
N LYS A 184 -7.64 -1.31 -10.39
CA LYS A 184 -8.06 -1.42 -8.98
C LYS A 184 -6.85 -1.76 -8.13
N THR A 185 -6.56 -0.93 -7.13
CA THR A 185 -5.41 -1.09 -6.24
C THR A 185 -5.86 -1.69 -4.91
N TYR A 186 -5.23 -2.78 -4.49
CA TYR A 186 -5.54 -3.49 -3.26
C TYR A 186 -4.34 -3.54 -2.34
N ILE A 187 -4.57 -3.45 -1.03
CA ILE A 187 -3.60 -3.86 -0.02
C ILE A 187 -3.76 -5.36 0.22
N VAL A 188 -2.63 -6.08 0.37
CA VAL A 188 -2.54 -7.50 0.76
C VAL A 188 -1.42 -7.61 1.78
N SER A 189 -1.77 -7.64 3.07
CA SER A 189 -0.81 -7.44 4.18
C SER A 189 -0.98 -8.44 5.30
N GLY A 190 0.14 -8.82 5.94
CA GLY A 190 0.14 -9.59 7.19
C GLY A 190 -0.52 -8.88 8.38
N GLY A 191 -0.71 -7.56 8.30
CA GLY A 191 -1.39 -6.76 9.32
C GLY A 191 -2.90 -7.06 9.44
N ASP A 192 -3.49 -6.67 10.58
CA ASP A 192 -4.93 -6.80 10.82
C ASP A 192 -5.72 -5.89 9.86
N VAL A 193 -6.61 -6.50 9.09
CA VAL A 193 -7.45 -5.81 8.11
C VAL A 193 -8.28 -4.70 8.74
N ALA A 194 -8.78 -4.90 9.98
CA ALA A 194 -9.60 -3.90 10.66
C ALA A 194 -8.78 -2.69 11.14
N PHE A 195 -7.49 -2.88 11.45
CA PHE A 195 -6.57 -1.77 11.74
C PHE A 195 -6.35 -0.90 10.50
N MET A 196 -6.05 -1.53 9.36
CA MET A 196 -5.76 -0.81 8.12
C MET A 196 -6.97 -0.07 7.55
N ARG A 197 -8.15 -0.68 7.55
CA ARG A 197 -9.38 -0.11 6.99
C ARG A 197 -9.80 1.24 7.57
N VAL A 198 -9.32 1.57 8.77
CA VAL A 198 -9.65 2.85 9.44
C VAL A 198 -9.06 4.07 8.73
N TRP A 199 -7.89 3.92 8.08
CA TRP A 199 -7.11 5.05 7.59
C TRP A 199 -6.66 4.97 6.13
N THR A 200 -6.70 3.77 5.50
CA THR A 200 -6.15 3.55 4.16
C THR A 200 -6.85 4.34 3.06
N GLU A 201 -8.16 4.57 3.16
CA GLU A 201 -8.89 5.37 2.18
C GLU A 201 -8.41 6.82 2.20
N GLN A 202 -8.29 7.42 3.38
CA GLN A 202 -7.81 8.79 3.52
C GLN A 202 -6.35 8.97 3.08
N VAL A 203 -5.50 7.98 3.36
CA VAL A 203 -4.05 8.08 3.16
C VAL A 203 -3.61 7.63 1.77
N TYR A 204 -4.17 6.54 1.27
CA TYR A 204 -3.77 5.93 0.00
C TYR A 204 -4.82 6.10 -1.11
N GLY A 205 -6.05 6.48 -0.77
CA GLY A 205 -7.19 6.40 -1.67
C GLY A 205 -7.60 4.95 -1.97
N ILE A 206 -7.30 4.02 -1.06
CA ILE A 206 -7.70 2.61 -1.14
C ILE A 206 -8.86 2.38 -0.17
N PRO A 207 -10.09 2.15 -0.66
CA PRO A 207 -11.27 2.01 0.18
C PRO A 207 -11.26 0.69 0.99
N PRO A 208 -12.04 0.61 2.09
CA PRO A 208 -12.00 -0.53 3.02
C PRO A 208 -12.19 -1.90 2.36
N GLU A 209 -13.03 -2.01 1.34
CA GLU A 209 -13.30 -3.25 0.60
C GLU A 209 -12.12 -3.69 -0.29
N GLN A 210 -11.14 -2.83 -0.52
CA GLN A 210 -9.91 -3.13 -1.26
C GLN A 210 -8.72 -3.42 -0.33
N VAL A 211 -8.97 -3.65 0.96
CA VAL A 211 -7.96 -4.03 1.93
C VAL A 211 -8.16 -5.49 2.31
N VAL A 212 -7.17 -6.31 2.00
CA VAL A 212 -7.03 -7.71 2.41
C VAL A 212 -5.93 -7.78 3.48
N GLY A 213 -6.17 -8.53 4.53
CA GLY A 213 -5.22 -8.65 5.63
C GLY A 213 -5.59 -9.79 6.57
N SER A 214 -4.77 -9.99 7.59
CA SER A 214 -5.05 -10.96 8.64
C SER A 214 -6.31 -10.59 9.41
N THR A 215 -7.03 -11.58 9.91
CA THR A 215 -8.29 -11.39 10.64
C THR A 215 -8.29 -12.09 11.97
N VAL A 216 -8.99 -11.51 12.94
CA VAL A 216 -9.43 -12.23 14.14
C VAL A 216 -10.88 -12.68 13.96
N LYS A 217 -11.28 -13.75 14.64
CA LYS A 217 -12.67 -14.19 14.61
C LYS A 217 -13.61 -13.12 15.14
N THR A 218 -14.77 -13.02 14.51
CA THR A 218 -15.85 -12.14 14.97
C THR A 218 -17.10 -12.96 15.28
N LYS A 219 -17.92 -12.47 16.21
CA LYS A 219 -19.18 -13.08 16.61
C LYS A 219 -20.28 -12.02 16.60
N PHE A 220 -21.40 -12.32 15.95
CA PHE A 220 -22.60 -11.49 16.05
C PHE A 220 -23.22 -11.66 17.44
N GLU A 221 -23.54 -10.53 18.09
CA GLU A 221 -24.24 -10.46 19.36
C GLU A 221 -25.29 -9.35 19.37
N LEU A 222 -26.28 -9.48 20.27
CA LEU A 222 -27.18 -8.38 20.63
C LEU A 222 -26.74 -7.83 21.98
N ARG A 223 -26.23 -6.61 22.04
CA ARG A 223 -25.96 -5.88 23.28
C ARG A 223 -27.09 -4.89 23.53
N ASP A 224 -27.86 -5.10 24.57
CA ASP A 224 -29.01 -4.27 24.90
C ASP A 224 -29.96 -4.05 23.70
N GLY A 225 -30.18 -5.11 22.92
CA GLY A 225 -31.00 -5.10 21.72
C GLY A 225 -30.32 -4.51 20.46
N THR A 226 -29.10 -4.02 20.57
CA THR A 226 -28.32 -3.47 19.44
C THR A 226 -27.43 -4.55 18.82
N PRO A 227 -27.52 -4.80 17.49
CA PRO A 227 -26.63 -5.73 16.79
C PRO A 227 -25.18 -5.21 16.78
N VAL A 228 -24.24 -6.05 17.19
CA VAL A 228 -22.79 -5.75 17.17
C VAL A 228 -22.00 -6.95 16.69
N LEU A 229 -20.80 -6.70 16.18
CA LEU A 229 -19.78 -7.72 15.92
C LEU A 229 -18.69 -7.63 16.98
N MET A 230 -18.56 -8.71 17.78
CA MET A 230 -17.52 -8.84 18.78
C MET A 230 -16.27 -9.44 18.19
N ARG A 231 -15.13 -8.81 18.46
CA ARG A 231 -13.80 -9.34 18.13
C ARG A 231 -13.36 -10.33 19.20
N LEU A 232 -13.08 -11.58 18.79
CA LEU A 232 -12.66 -12.64 19.68
C LEU A 232 -11.12 -12.74 19.74
N PRO A 233 -10.54 -13.23 20.86
CA PRO A 233 -9.08 -13.40 21.01
C PRO A 233 -8.59 -14.67 20.28
N GLU A 234 -8.98 -14.85 19.04
CA GLU A 234 -8.66 -15.99 18.20
C GLU A 234 -8.39 -15.53 16.77
N ILE A 235 -7.26 -15.94 16.22
CA ILE A 235 -6.93 -15.67 14.81
C ILE A 235 -7.85 -16.50 13.92
N ASP A 236 -8.40 -15.87 12.90
CA ASP A 236 -9.23 -16.53 11.88
C ASP A 236 -8.41 -16.81 10.61
N PHE A 237 -7.65 -15.83 10.12
CA PHE A 237 -6.83 -15.94 8.92
C PHE A 237 -5.53 -15.14 9.08
N ILE A 238 -4.43 -15.67 8.56
CA ILE A 238 -3.13 -14.96 8.47
C ILE A 238 -2.81 -14.71 7.00
N ASP A 239 -2.78 -13.46 6.60
CA ASP A 239 -2.53 -13.01 5.23
C ASP A 239 -1.04 -12.68 5.01
N ASP A 240 -0.17 -13.61 5.39
CA ASP A 240 1.28 -13.47 5.23
C ASP A 240 1.87 -14.70 4.53
N HIS A 241 3.01 -14.54 3.86
CA HIS A 241 3.65 -15.60 3.09
C HIS A 241 2.66 -16.32 2.15
N VAL A 242 2.43 -17.61 2.38
CA VAL A 242 1.49 -18.44 1.60
C VAL A 242 0.02 -17.99 1.79
N GLY A 243 -0.26 -17.24 2.84
CA GLY A 243 -1.58 -16.66 3.08
C GLY A 243 -1.95 -15.61 2.03
N LYS A 244 -1.00 -14.78 1.59
CA LYS A 244 -1.27 -13.70 0.64
C LYS A 244 -1.94 -14.16 -0.66
N PRO A 245 -1.45 -15.16 -1.41
CA PRO A 245 -2.17 -15.65 -2.58
C PRO A 245 -3.53 -16.29 -2.25
N VAL A 246 -3.70 -16.88 -1.05
CA VAL A 246 -4.98 -17.41 -0.58
C VAL A 246 -5.97 -16.28 -0.33
N GLY A 247 -5.53 -15.20 0.37
CA GLY A 247 -6.32 -13.99 0.60
C GLY A 247 -6.73 -13.32 -0.71
N ILE A 248 -5.80 -13.16 -1.66
CA ILE A 248 -6.09 -12.64 -3.01
C ILE A 248 -7.19 -13.46 -3.70
N ASN A 249 -7.05 -14.79 -3.70
CA ASN A 249 -8.05 -15.66 -4.32
C ASN A 249 -9.42 -15.56 -3.64
N THR A 250 -9.44 -15.49 -2.30
CA THR A 250 -10.67 -15.48 -1.52
C THR A 250 -11.42 -14.15 -1.61
N PHE A 251 -10.71 -13.04 -1.46
CA PHE A 251 -11.32 -11.72 -1.27
C PHE A 251 -11.34 -10.87 -2.54
N ILE A 252 -10.40 -11.07 -3.47
CA ILE A 252 -10.33 -10.34 -4.74
C ILE A 252 -10.93 -11.18 -5.87
N GLY A 253 -10.72 -12.51 -5.85
CA GLY A 253 -11.23 -13.46 -6.87
C GLY A 253 -10.54 -13.35 -8.23
N ARG A 254 -9.49 -12.54 -8.37
CA ARG A 254 -8.71 -12.37 -9.60
C ARG A 254 -7.23 -12.37 -9.31
N ARG A 255 -6.44 -12.97 -10.19
CA ARG A 255 -4.98 -12.92 -10.11
C ARG A 255 -4.49 -11.53 -10.52
N PRO A 256 -3.62 -10.86 -9.73
CA PRO A 256 -3.11 -9.54 -10.07
C PRO A 256 -2.30 -9.52 -11.36
N LEU A 257 -2.32 -8.39 -12.06
CA LEU A 257 -1.37 -8.08 -13.15
C LEU A 257 -0.09 -7.46 -12.60
N PHE A 258 -0.21 -6.76 -11.48
CA PHE A 258 0.82 -5.95 -10.89
C PHE A 258 0.87 -6.25 -9.39
N ALA A 259 2.05 -6.53 -8.87
CA ALA A 259 2.23 -6.74 -7.43
C ALA A 259 3.52 -6.10 -6.95
N PHE A 260 3.47 -5.50 -5.74
CA PHE A 260 4.60 -4.88 -5.09
C PHE A 260 4.71 -5.35 -3.64
N GLY A 261 5.94 -5.63 -3.19
CA GLY A 261 6.27 -5.98 -1.82
C GLY A 261 7.66 -5.47 -1.45
N ASN A 262 8.19 -5.86 -0.27
CA ASN A 262 9.51 -5.48 0.17
C ASN A 262 10.27 -6.59 0.93
N SER A 263 9.62 -7.72 1.19
CA SER A 263 10.16 -8.75 2.08
C SER A 263 9.93 -10.18 1.58
N ASP A 264 10.53 -11.16 2.27
CA ASP A 264 10.27 -12.59 2.03
C ASP A 264 8.80 -12.98 2.31
N GLY A 265 8.06 -12.17 3.10
CA GLY A 265 6.61 -12.31 3.30
C GLY A 265 5.80 -12.13 2.04
N ASP A 266 6.34 -11.42 1.05
CA ASP A 266 5.66 -11.09 -0.21
C ASP A 266 5.99 -12.06 -1.34
N GLN A 267 7.00 -12.91 -1.12
CA GLN A 267 7.52 -13.79 -2.18
C GLN A 267 6.40 -14.58 -2.89
N GLN A 268 5.48 -15.17 -2.13
CA GLN A 268 4.40 -15.99 -2.69
C GLN A 268 3.33 -15.15 -3.41
N MET A 269 3.07 -13.92 -2.99
CA MET A 269 2.21 -12.99 -3.72
C MET A 269 2.82 -12.64 -5.09
N LEU A 270 4.12 -12.36 -5.13
CA LEU A 270 4.86 -12.06 -6.36
C LEU A 270 4.93 -13.30 -7.28
N GLN A 271 5.21 -14.48 -6.74
CA GLN A 271 5.18 -15.75 -7.47
C GLN A 271 3.79 -16.04 -8.06
N TRP A 272 2.74 -15.81 -7.26
CA TRP A 272 1.37 -16.00 -7.71
C TRP A 272 1.01 -15.06 -8.85
N THR A 273 1.44 -13.81 -8.77
CA THR A 273 1.28 -12.83 -9.86
C THR A 273 2.05 -13.25 -11.10
N ALA A 274 3.32 -13.61 -10.97
CA ALA A 274 4.19 -14.01 -12.06
C ALA A 274 3.69 -15.26 -12.82
N ALA A 275 3.01 -16.18 -12.12
CA ALA A 275 2.48 -17.42 -12.73
C ALA A 275 1.19 -17.21 -13.54
N GLY A 276 0.69 -15.98 -13.66
CA GLY A 276 -0.45 -15.64 -14.52
C GLY A 276 -0.08 -15.66 -16.00
N SER A 277 -1.09 -15.85 -16.86
CA SER A 277 -0.92 -15.69 -18.31
C SER A 277 -0.89 -14.22 -18.71
N GLY A 278 -0.20 -13.90 -19.81
CA GLY A 278 -0.05 -12.53 -20.32
C GLY A 278 0.93 -11.67 -19.51
N PRO A 279 0.91 -10.34 -19.73
CA PRO A 279 1.87 -9.43 -19.10
C PRO A 279 1.68 -9.37 -17.59
N ARG A 280 2.80 -9.39 -16.84
CA ARG A 280 2.82 -9.31 -15.37
C ARG A 280 3.96 -8.41 -14.92
N PHE A 281 3.73 -7.71 -13.83
CA PHE A 281 4.73 -6.87 -13.17
C PHE A 281 4.90 -7.30 -11.71
N MET A 282 6.12 -7.55 -11.31
CA MET A 282 6.51 -7.84 -9.94
C MET A 282 7.59 -6.85 -9.52
N GLY A 283 7.33 -6.12 -8.43
CA GLY A 283 8.24 -5.14 -7.86
C GLY A 283 8.61 -5.46 -6.41
N LEU A 284 9.84 -5.15 -6.05
CA LEU A 284 10.34 -5.24 -4.67
C LEU A 284 11.01 -3.92 -4.29
N VAL A 285 10.59 -3.32 -3.18
CA VAL A 285 11.32 -2.21 -2.54
C VAL A 285 12.47 -2.78 -1.74
N HIS A 286 13.69 -2.41 -2.11
CA HIS A 286 14.91 -2.72 -1.36
C HIS A 286 15.31 -1.49 -0.55
N HIS A 287 15.25 -1.61 0.76
CA HIS A 287 15.57 -0.54 1.70
C HIS A 287 17.07 -0.35 1.81
N THR A 288 17.59 0.69 1.17
CA THR A 288 19.03 0.95 1.04
C THR A 288 19.45 2.32 1.56
N ASP A 289 18.51 3.10 2.13
CA ASP A 289 18.74 4.48 2.54
C ASP A 289 18.73 4.67 4.06
N ALA A 290 19.87 4.44 4.68
CA ALA A 290 20.04 4.62 6.11
C ALA A 290 19.93 6.09 6.59
N GLU A 291 20.09 7.06 5.68
CA GLU A 291 20.07 8.48 6.03
C GLU A 291 18.64 9.02 6.10
N ARG A 292 17.85 8.80 5.05
CA ARG A 292 16.49 9.33 4.93
C ARG A 292 15.43 8.41 5.55
N GLU A 293 15.73 7.08 5.60
CA GLU A 293 14.87 6.04 6.17
C GLU A 293 15.73 5.02 6.95
N TRP A 294 15.69 3.72 6.66
CA TRP A 294 16.59 2.67 7.15
C TRP A 294 17.18 1.89 5.99
N ALA A 295 18.37 1.31 6.21
CA ALA A 295 18.90 0.31 5.29
C ALA A 295 18.85 -1.05 5.98
N TYR A 296 18.15 -1.99 5.38
CA TYR A 296 18.02 -3.37 5.88
C TYR A 296 17.62 -4.31 4.74
N ASP A 297 17.98 -5.58 4.91
CA ASP A 297 17.68 -6.66 3.97
C ASP A 297 17.76 -8.06 4.63
N ARG A 298 18.71 -8.88 4.26
CA ARG A 298 18.83 -10.32 4.56
C ARG A 298 18.86 -10.67 6.04
N THR A 299 19.39 -9.84 6.89
CA THR A 299 19.58 -10.09 8.33
C THR A 299 18.59 -9.38 9.22
N SER A 300 17.68 -8.62 8.64
CA SER A 300 16.66 -7.91 9.40
C SER A 300 15.66 -8.86 10.05
N HIS A 301 15.20 -8.52 11.26
CA HIS A 301 14.11 -9.23 11.92
C HIS A 301 12.73 -8.73 11.45
N ILE A 302 12.66 -7.48 10.96
CA ILE A 302 11.47 -6.84 10.41
C ILE A 302 11.76 -6.52 8.95
N GLY A 303 10.86 -6.90 8.05
CA GLY A 303 11.04 -6.67 6.62
C GLY A 303 12.22 -7.43 6.03
N LYS A 304 12.49 -8.66 6.48
CA LYS A 304 13.58 -9.48 5.96
C LYS A 304 13.42 -9.70 4.47
N LEU A 305 14.42 -9.27 3.69
CA LEU A 305 14.50 -9.44 2.25
C LEU A 305 15.71 -10.28 1.87
N ASP A 306 15.54 -11.57 1.74
CA ASP A 306 16.63 -12.54 1.47
C ASP A 306 16.29 -13.40 0.25
N LYS A 307 15.37 -14.35 0.40
CA LYS A 307 14.98 -15.29 -0.66
C LYS A 307 14.22 -14.58 -1.80
N ALA A 308 13.35 -13.65 -1.46
CA ALA A 308 12.61 -12.89 -2.46
C ALA A 308 13.53 -12.01 -3.30
N LEU A 309 14.62 -11.48 -2.73
CA LEU A 309 15.63 -10.71 -3.47
C LEU A 309 16.40 -11.61 -4.45
N ASP A 310 16.81 -12.80 -4.02
CA ASP A 310 17.51 -13.75 -4.89
C ASP A 310 16.61 -14.19 -6.06
N GLU A 311 15.34 -14.47 -5.79
CA GLU A 311 14.37 -14.83 -6.81
C GLU A 311 14.08 -13.68 -7.78
N ALA A 312 13.92 -12.46 -7.25
CA ALA A 312 13.72 -11.27 -8.08
C ALA A 312 14.87 -11.06 -9.07
N ASN A 313 16.10 -11.16 -8.59
CA ASN A 313 17.29 -11.07 -9.43
C ASN A 313 17.36 -12.20 -10.47
N ALA A 314 17.06 -13.43 -10.08
CA ALA A 314 17.09 -14.60 -10.98
C ALA A 314 16.02 -14.56 -12.06
N ARG A 315 14.83 -13.97 -11.76
CA ARG A 315 13.68 -13.90 -12.68
C ARG A 315 13.54 -12.55 -13.39
N GLY A 316 14.41 -11.58 -13.11
CA GLY A 316 14.34 -10.25 -13.70
C GLY A 316 13.13 -9.44 -13.22
N TRP A 317 12.69 -9.62 -11.96
CA TRP A 317 11.69 -8.75 -11.35
C TRP A 317 12.29 -7.37 -11.09
N THR A 318 11.46 -6.35 -11.00
CA THR A 318 11.94 -4.99 -10.75
C THR A 318 12.29 -4.81 -9.27
N VAL A 319 13.57 -4.65 -8.99
CA VAL A 319 14.05 -4.31 -7.65
C VAL A 319 14.28 -2.80 -7.59
N VAL A 320 13.54 -2.12 -6.73
CA VAL A 320 13.64 -0.68 -6.50
C VAL A 320 14.65 -0.41 -5.40
N ASN A 321 15.74 0.25 -5.72
CA ASN A 321 16.72 0.70 -4.74
C ASN A 321 16.27 2.05 -4.15
N MET A 322 15.82 2.06 -2.90
CA MET A 322 15.25 3.25 -2.27
C MET A 322 16.18 4.47 -2.36
N LYS A 323 17.49 4.28 -2.19
CA LYS A 323 18.46 5.38 -2.16
C LYS A 323 18.68 6.00 -3.53
N SER A 324 18.78 5.18 -4.59
CA SER A 324 19.09 5.65 -5.94
C SER A 324 17.86 5.96 -6.80
N ASP A 325 16.74 5.27 -6.56
CA ASP A 325 15.57 5.38 -7.42
C ASP A 325 14.55 6.42 -6.93
N TRP A 326 14.57 6.79 -5.64
CA TRP A 326 13.64 7.75 -5.04
C TRP A 326 14.31 9.09 -4.74
N LYS A 327 13.76 10.18 -5.29
CA LYS A 327 14.15 11.56 -4.96
C LYS A 327 13.66 11.97 -3.58
N THR A 328 12.46 11.54 -3.22
CA THR A 328 11.75 11.86 -1.98
C THR A 328 11.31 10.57 -1.31
N ILE A 329 11.40 10.47 0.01
CA ILE A 329 10.89 9.31 0.76
C ILE A 329 9.44 9.55 1.18
N PHE A 330 9.19 10.60 1.97
CA PHE A 330 7.87 10.91 2.52
C PHE A 330 7.29 12.17 1.87
N PRO A 331 5.97 12.32 1.83
CA PRO A 331 5.33 13.59 1.44
C PRO A 331 5.87 14.77 2.25
N PRO A 332 5.83 16.00 1.73
CA PRO A 332 6.07 17.19 2.53
C PRO A 332 5.20 17.14 3.78
N ALA A 333 5.76 17.55 4.94
CA ALA A 333 4.96 17.67 6.14
C ALA A 333 3.77 18.59 5.86
N ALA A 334 2.54 18.15 6.19
CA ALA A 334 1.38 19.02 6.09
C ALA A 334 1.69 20.33 6.83
N GLY A 335 1.58 21.46 6.15
CA GLY A 335 1.98 22.76 6.67
C GLY A 335 1.33 23.00 8.03
N ARG A 336 2.19 23.29 9.03
CA ARG A 336 1.75 23.75 10.34
C ARG A 336 1.23 25.17 10.24
#